data_e46ab8e4af567c619aa6ce2766b4d4ab
#
_entry.id   e46ab8e4af567c619aa6ce2766b4d4ab
#
_cell.length_a   1.000
_cell.length_b   1.000
_cell.length_c   1.000
_cell.angle_alpha   90.00
_cell.angle_beta   90.00
_cell.angle_gamma   90.00
#
_symmetry.space_group_name_H-M   'P 1'
#
loop_
_entity.id
_entity.type
_entity.pdbx_description
1 polymer ?
#
loop_
_entity_poly.entity_id
_entity_poly.type
_entity_poly.pdbx_seq_one_letter_code
_entity_poly.pdbx_strand_id
1 'polypeptide(L)'
;EVFKDSFSLEMWGGATFDVAYNFLKENPWERLERLRKAIPNVLFQMLLRASNAVGYKNYPDNVIKKFVHESANAGVDVFRIFDSLNWVDQMKIANEAVQEAGKISEGAICYTGDILNVERSKIYTLDYYVKMAKELEREGFHILAIKDMAGLLKPKAANELIGELRAAVNLPIHLHTHDTSGNGLLTYKQAIDAGVDIIDTAVASMSGLTSQPSANSLYYALNGFPRNLRTCLLYTSDAADEGLG
;
A
#
# COMPACT_ATOMS: atom_id res chain seq x y z
N GLU A 1 16.80 12.17 1.51
CA GLU A 1 17.42 12.17 0.16
C GLU A 1 17.38 10.78 -0.51
N VAL A 2 17.58 9.68 0.25
CA VAL A 2 17.64 8.30 -0.30
C VAL A 2 16.36 7.89 -1.05
N PHE A 3 15.19 8.26 -0.55
CA PHE A 3 13.88 7.92 -1.13
C PHE A 3 13.21 9.10 -1.83
N LYS A 4 13.96 10.10 -2.28
CA LYS A 4 13.41 11.30 -2.96
C LYS A 4 12.64 10.98 -4.25
N ASP A 5 12.97 9.86 -4.89
CA ASP A 5 12.36 9.40 -6.14
C ASP A 5 11.30 8.31 -5.91
N SER A 6 10.91 8.03 -4.65
CA SER A 6 9.81 7.13 -4.34
C SER A 6 8.48 7.73 -4.78
N PHE A 7 7.57 6.88 -5.23
CA PHE A 7 6.21 7.30 -5.58
C PHE A 7 5.51 7.92 -4.36
N SER A 8 5.53 7.21 -3.23
CA SER A 8 4.91 7.68 -1.99
C SER A 8 5.65 7.14 -0.76
N LEU A 9 5.36 7.75 0.38
CA LEU A 9 5.71 7.25 1.71
C LEU A 9 4.42 6.95 2.46
N GLU A 10 4.11 5.67 2.70
CA GLU A 10 3.03 5.29 3.60
C GLU A 10 3.52 5.45 5.05
N MET A 11 3.09 6.50 5.70
CA MET A 11 3.66 6.96 6.96
C MET A 11 2.62 7.36 8.01
N TRP A 12 1.33 7.24 7.70
CA TRP A 12 0.24 7.66 8.58
C TRP A 12 -0.97 6.73 8.44
N GLY A 13 -1.73 6.55 9.51
CA GLY A 13 -2.88 5.64 9.55
C GLY A 13 -3.27 5.29 10.99
N GLY A 14 -4.10 4.25 11.16
CA GLY A 14 -4.61 3.84 12.47
C GLY A 14 -3.54 3.57 13.50
N ALA A 15 -2.49 2.84 13.15
CA ALA A 15 -1.37 2.56 14.05
C ALA A 15 -0.63 3.83 14.51
N THR A 16 -0.53 4.85 13.65
CA THR A 16 0.07 6.14 14.03
C THR A 16 -0.74 6.81 15.12
N PHE A 17 -2.08 6.81 15.02
CA PHE A 17 -2.96 7.37 16.06
C PHE A 17 -2.82 6.59 17.37
N ASP A 18 -2.87 5.27 17.32
CA ASP A 18 -2.75 4.42 18.50
C ASP A 18 -1.41 4.63 19.22
N VAL A 19 -0.31 4.67 18.48
CA VAL A 19 1.03 4.88 19.03
C VAL A 19 1.20 6.30 19.56
N ALA A 20 0.77 7.31 18.81
CA ALA A 20 0.88 8.70 19.21
C ALA A 20 0.13 8.98 20.52
N TYR A 21 -1.12 8.53 20.63
CA TYR A 21 -1.92 8.78 21.83
C TYR A 21 -1.52 7.91 23.02
N ASN A 22 -1.32 6.60 22.81
CA ASN A 22 -1.14 5.66 23.92
C ASN A 22 0.30 5.65 24.47
N PHE A 23 1.28 5.82 23.60
CA PHE A 23 2.70 5.64 23.98
C PHE A 23 3.51 6.92 23.92
N LEU A 24 3.44 7.68 22.83
CA LEU A 24 4.30 8.85 22.64
C LEU A 24 3.74 10.13 23.29
N LYS A 25 2.44 10.17 23.59
CA LYS A 25 1.74 11.36 24.09
C LYS A 25 1.90 12.57 23.16
N GLU A 26 1.89 12.29 21.86
CA GLU A 26 2.01 13.29 20.79
C GLU A 26 0.68 13.48 20.07
N ASN A 27 0.53 14.67 19.48
CA ASN A 27 -0.55 14.95 18.55
C ASN A 27 -0.20 14.37 17.16
N PRO A 28 -0.94 13.38 16.63
CA PRO A 28 -0.63 12.79 15.33
C PRO A 28 -0.76 13.78 14.17
N TRP A 29 -1.62 14.80 14.27
CA TRP A 29 -1.80 15.84 13.27
C TRP A 29 -0.57 16.76 13.17
N GLU A 30 -0.06 17.24 14.29
CA GLU A 30 1.18 18.02 14.33
C GLU A 30 2.37 17.23 13.79
N ARG A 31 2.43 15.92 14.07
CA ARG A 31 3.44 15.02 13.49
C ARG A 31 3.35 15.01 11.97
N LEU A 32 2.15 14.87 11.40
CA LEU A 32 1.92 14.86 9.95
C LEU A 32 2.38 16.19 9.31
N GLU A 33 1.97 17.32 9.87
CA GLU A 33 2.35 18.65 9.39
C GLU A 33 3.86 18.88 9.43
N ARG A 34 4.52 18.46 10.52
CA ARG A 34 5.99 18.54 10.65
C ARG A 34 6.70 17.69 9.62
N LEU A 35 6.21 16.47 9.36
CA LEU A 35 6.75 15.60 8.32
C LEU A 35 6.54 16.19 6.94
N ARG A 36 5.36 16.71 6.63
CA ARG A 36 5.08 17.38 5.35
C ARG A 36 6.02 18.58 5.12
N LYS A 37 6.27 19.37 6.16
CA LYS A 37 7.21 20.49 6.07
C LYS A 37 8.64 20.03 5.81
N ALA A 38 9.05 18.90 6.38
CA ALA A 38 10.39 18.33 6.21
C ALA A 38 10.59 17.63 4.87
N ILE A 39 9.51 17.06 4.30
CA ILE A 39 9.54 16.26 3.07
C ILE A 39 8.46 16.79 2.11
N PRO A 40 8.68 17.92 1.43
CA PRO A 40 7.64 18.53 0.60
C PRO A 40 7.45 17.88 -0.76
N ASN A 41 8.40 17.08 -1.23
CA ASN A 41 8.56 16.62 -2.61
C ASN A 41 8.17 15.15 -2.87
N VAL A 42 7.73 14.41 -1.84
CA VAL A 42 7.27 13.01 -1.98
C VAL A 42 5.81 12.94 -1.55
N LEU A 43 5.00 12.16 -2.24
CA LEU A 43 3.59 11.96 -1.88
C LEU A 43 3.50 11.25 -0.52
N PHE A 44 2.61 11.73 0.34
CA PHE A 44 2.30 11.05 1.59
C PHE A 44 1.08 10.17 1.41
N GLN A 45 1.23 8.92 1.79
CA GLN A 45 0.17 7.93 1.73
C GLN A 45 -0.28 7.55 3.13
N MET A 46 -1.58 7.33 3.27
CA MET A 46 -2.17 6.80 4.49
C MET A 46 -3.04 5.59 4.22
N LEU A 47 -3.13 4.71 5.22
CA LEU A 47 -4.08 3.61 5.24
C LEU A 47 -5.40 4.07 5.87
N LEU A 48 -6.50 4.00 5.12
CA LEU A 48 -7.84 4.38 5.56
C LEU A 48 -8.77 3.16 5.57
N ARG A 49 -9.30 2.84 6.74
CA ARG A 49 -10.21 1.68 6.94
C ARG A 49 -11.65 2.02 6.56
N ALA A 50 -11.86 2.46 5.32
CA ALA A 50 -13.18 2.80 4.78
C ALA A 50 -14.04 3.57 5.82
N SER A 51 -15.24 3.07 6.13
CA SER A 51 -16.15 3.69 7.11
C SER A 51 -15.64 3.71 8.56
N ASN A 52 -14.53 3.03 8.86
CA ASN A 52 -13.90 3.06 10.18
C ASN A 52 -12.79 4.12 10.32
N ALA A 53 -12.47 4.87 9.26
CA ALA A 53 -11.36 5.81 9.22
C ALA A 53 -10.06 5.19 9.74
N VAL A 54 -9.57 5.66 10.89
CA VAL A 54 -8.40 5.09 11.60
C VAL A 54 -8.80 4.29 12.85
N GLY A 55 -10.10 4.16 13.11
CA GLY A 55 -10.66 3.46 14.27
C GLY A 55 -11.04 2.01 13.99
N TYR A 56 -11.85 1.45 14.92
CA TYR A 56 -12.29 0.05 14.91
C TYR A 56 -13.82 -0.09 14.88
N LYS A 57 -14.54 1.01 14.67
CA LYS A 57 -16.00 1.07 14.54
C LYS A 57 -16.37 1.94 13.36
N ASN A 58 -17.53 1.69 12.78
CA ASN A 58 -18.07 2.55 11.74
C ASN A 58 -18.41 3.94 12.30
N TYR A 59 -17.97 4.95 11.59
CA TYR A 59 -18.33 6.33 11.83
C TYR A 59 -19.42 6.79 10.84
N PRO A 60 -20.24 7.78 11.20
CA PRO A 60 -21.15 8.42 10.26
C PRO A 60 -20.40 9.06 9.07
N ASP A 61 -21.05 9.12 7.92
CA ASP A 61 -20.46 9.61 6.66
C ASP A 61 -19.84 11.00 6.79
N ASN A 62 -20.50 11.91 7.50
CA ASN A 62 -19.99 13.27 7.73
C ASN A 62 -18.67 13.28 8.53
N VAL A 63 -18.44 12.30 9.40
CA VAL A 63 -17.18 12.15 10.15
C VAL A 63 -16.10 11.65 9.23
N ILE A 64 -16.41 10.67 8.36
CA ILE A 64 -15.45 10.16 7.35
C ILE A 64 -15.04 11.30 6.41
N LYS A 65 -16.01 12.03 5.85
CA LYS A 65 -15.73 13.17 4.96
C LYS A 65 -14.87 14.22 5.65
N LYS A 66 -15.21 14.61 6.87
CA LYS A 66 -14.41 15.58 7.64
C LYS A 66 -13.00 15.07 7.91
N PHE A 67 -12.85 13.80 8.31
CA PHE A 67 -11.53 13.21 8.56
C PHE A 67 -10.64 13.21 7.32
N VAL A 68 -11.18 12.84 6.16
CA VAL A 68 -10.47 12.84 4.88
C VAL A 68 -10.01 14.27 4.52
N HIS A 69 -10.92 15.25 4.60
CA HIS A 69 -10.58 16.64 4.28
C HIS A 69 -9.49 17.21 5.20
N GLU A 70 -9.57 16.95 6.52
CA GLU A 70 -8.52 17.39 7.46
C GLU A 70 -7.18 16.69 7.18
N SER A 71 -7.20 15.39 6.87
CA SER A 71 -5.99 14.64 6.52
C SER A 71 -5.35 15.17 5.24
N ALA A 72 -6.15 15.48 4.22
CA ALA A 72 -5.70 16.09 2.97
C ALA A 72 -5.07 17.48 3.22
N ASN A 73 -5.72 18.32 4.03
CA ASN A 73 -5.22 19.64 4.39
C ASN A 73 -3.91 19.58 5.18
N ALA A 74 -3.78 18.58 6.07
CA ALA A 74 -2.56 18.36 6.87
C ALA A 74 -1.40 17.76 6.06
N GLY A 75 -1.66 17.29 4.79
CA GLY A 75 -0.60 16.92 3.88
C GLY A 75 -0.64 15.51 3.31
N VAL A 76 -1.71 14.75 3.51
CA VAL A 76 -1.88 13.44 2.86
C VAL A 76 -2.27 13.64 1.39
N ASP A 77 -1.64 12.89 0.50
CA ASP A 77 -1.85 12.96 -0.95
C ASP A 77 -2.52 11.71 -1.51
N VAL A 78 -2.23 10.52 -0.95
CA VAL A 78 -2.75 9.23 -1.39
C VAL A 78 -3.47 8.55 -0.23
N PHE A 79 -4.72 8.19 -0.46
CA PHE A 79 -5.54 7.48 0.51
C PHE A 79 -5.76 6.05 0.05
N ARG A 80 -5.07 5.08 0.69
CA ARG A 80 -5.31 3.66 0.49
C ARG A 80 -6.52 3.24 1.29
N ILE A 81 -7.66 3.10 0.60
CA ILE A 81 -8.94 2.78 1.19
C ILE A 81 -9.17 1.28 1.09
N PHE A 82 -9.48 0.63 2.20
CA PHE A 82 -9.83 -0.78 2.20
C PHE A 82 -10.97 -1.10 3.17
N ASP A 83 -11.68 -2.14 2.87
CA ASP A 83 -12.56 -2.85 3.80
C ASP A 83 -12.06 -4.27 4.02
N SER A 84 -12.03 -4.75 5.27
CA SER A 84 -11.46 -6.06 5.61
C SER A 84 -12.23 -7.25 5.03
N LEU A 85 -13.49 -7.03 4.65
CA LEU A 85 -14.36 -8.02 3.98
C LEU A 85 -14.46 -7.78 2.47
N ASN A 86 -13.70 -6.80 1.94
CA ASN A 86 -13.79 -6.36 0.56
C ASN A 86 -15.18 -5.85 0.16
N TRP A 87 -15.88 -5.18 1.09
CA TRP A 87 -17.20 -4.63 0.82
C TRP A 87 -17.08 -3.22 0.21
N VAL A 88 -17.17 -3.12 -1.11
CA VAL A 88 -16.94 -1.89 -1.87
C VAL A 88 -17.89 -0.75 -1.44
N ASP A 89 -19.16 -1.06 -1.11
CA ASP A 89 -20.10 -0.02 -0.67
C ASP A 89 -19.61 0.74 0.58
N GLN A 90 -18.87 0.09 1.47
CA GLN A 90 -18.27 0.74 2.64
C GLN A 90 -17.13 1.70 2.26
N MET A 91 -16.53 1.51 1.08
CA MET A 91 -15.40 2.33 0.61
C MET A 91 -15.85 3.60 -0.12
N LYS A 92 -17.10 3.66 -0.62
CA LYS A 92 -17.62 4.72 -1.50
C LYS A 92 -17.52 6.11 -0.88
N ILE A 93 -18.01 6.28 0.35
CA ILE A 93 -18.00 7.59 1.03
C ILE A 93 -16.58 8.13 1.22
N ALA A 94 -15.64 7.25 1.56
CA ALA A 94 -14.24 7.63 1.68
C ALA A 94 -13.65 8.00 0.31
N ASN A 95 -13.97 7.25 -0.75
CA ASN A 95 -13.53 7.52 -2.12
C ASN A 95 -14.06 8.88 -2.61
N GLU A 96 -15.36 9.15 -2.45
CA GLU A 96 -15.97 10.44 -2.78
C GLU A 96 -15.27 11.59 -2.06
N ALA A 97 -15.05 11.46 -0.76
CA ALA A 97 -14.40 12.50 0.04
C ALA A 97 -12.97 12.78 -0.41
N VAL A 98 -12.21 11.75 -0.81
CA VAL A 98 -10.85 11.90 -1.33
C VAL A 98 -10.86 12.63 -2.68
N GLN A 99 -11.80 12.30 -3.56
CA GLN A 99 -11.97 12.98 -4.85
C GLN A 99 -12.41 14.44 -4.65
N GLU A 100 -13.37 14.71 -3.75
CA GLU A 100 -13.80 16.07 -3.36
C GLU A 100 -12.61 16.91 -2.85
N ALA A 101 -11.67 16.28 -2.14
CA ALA A 101 -10.45 16.93 -1.65
C ALA A 101 -9.36 17.09 -2.73
N GLY A 102 -9.58 16.63 -3.97
CA GLY A 102 -8.61 16.68 -5.06
C GLY A 102 -7.38 15.81 -4.82
N LYS A 103 -7.53 14.69 -4.10
CA LYS A 103 -6.46 13.77 -3.74
C LYS A 103 -6.58 12.44 -4.48
N ILE A 104 -5.56 11.58 -4.34
CA ILE A 104 -5.50 10.28 -5.01
C ILE A 104 -6.17 9.23 -4.12
N SER A 105 -7.20 8.57 -4.66
CA SER A 105 -7.84 7.42 -4.01
C SER A 105 -7.27 6.12 -4.58
N GLU A 106 -6.80 5.26 -3.69
CA GLU A 106 -6.33 3.92 -4.00
C GLU A 106 -7.27 2.91 -3.36
N GLY A 107 -8.00 2.16 -4.21
CA GLY A 107 -8.91 1.11 -3.78
C GLY A 107 -8.17 -0.20 -3.55
N ALA A 108 -8.14 -0.70 -2.31
CA ALA A 108 -7.39 -1.89 -1.97
C ALA A 108 -8.29 -3.11 -1.77
N ILE A 109 -7.99 -4.18 -2.49
CA ILE A 109 -8.60 -5.51 -2.32
C ILE A 109 -7.72 -6.31 -1.37
N CYS A 110 -8.27 -6.71 -0.22
CA CYS A 110 -7.60 -7.62 0.69
C CYS A 110 -7.46 -9.00 0.06
N TYR A 111 -6.21 -9.44 -0.12
CA TYR A 111 -5.94 -10.78 -0.65
C TYR A 111 -6.06 -11.84 0.44
N THR A 112 -6.80 -12.90 0.14
CA THR A 112 -6.97 -14.06 1.00
C THR A 112 -7.17 -15.32 0.16
N GLY A 113 -7.02 -16.49 0.78
CA GLY A 113 -7.13 -17.76 0.08
C GLY A 113 -5.90 -18.10 -0.76
N ASP A 114 -6.10 -18.94 -1.76
CA ASP A 114 -5.06 -19.40 -2.69
C ASP A 114 -5.66 -19.59 -4.08
N ILE A 115 -5.45 -18.63 -4.95
CA ILE A 115 -6.01 -18.68 -6.33
C ILE A 115 -5.49 -19.85 -7.16
N LEU A 116 -4.35 -20.44 -6.76
CA LEU A 116 -3.80 -21.63 -7.41
C LEU A 116 -4.46 -22.93 -6.93
N ASN A 117 -5.28 -22.89 -5.89
CA ASN A 117 -5.93 -24.06 -5.30
C ASN A 117 -7.44 -23.82 -5.17
N VAL A 118 -8.14 -23.98 -6.29
CA VAL A 118 -9.58 -23.72 -6.42
C VAL A 118 -10.42 -24.63 -5.50
N GLU A 119 -9.94 -25.82 -5.17
CA GLU A 119 -10.65 -26.73 -4.26
C GLU A 119 -10.71 -26.20 -2.83
N ARG A 120 -9.66 -25.52 -2.40
CA ARG A 120 -9.57 -24.89 -1.07
C ARG A 120 -10.14 -23.48 -1.02
N SER A 121 -10.17 -22.78 -2.14
CA SER A 121 -10.59 -21.38 -2.22
C SER A 121 -11.78 -21.20 -3.15
N LYS A 122 -12.96 -21.68 -2.73
CA LYS A 122 -14.19 -21.63 -3.54
C LYS A 122 -14.72 -20.21 -3.79
N ILE A 123 -14.40 -19.27 -2.91
CA ILE A 123 -14.88 -17.87 -2.97
C ILE A 123 -13.81 -16.97 -3.59
N TYR A 124 -12.60 -17.02 -3.06
CA TYR A 124 -11.50 -16.11 -3.40
C TYR A 124 -10.71 -16.65 -4.61
N THR A 125 -11.39 -16.71 -5.75
CA THR A 125 -10.84 -17.16 -7.01
C THR A 125 -10.22 -16.00 -7.79
N LEU A 126 -9.50 -16.29 -8.86
CA LEU A 126 -8.98 -15.25 -9.77
C LEU A 126 -10.11 -14.36 -10.31
N ASP A 127 -11.23 -14.98 -10.73
CA ASP A 127 -12.44 -14.26 -11.17
C ASP A 127 -13.01 -13.32 -10.11
N TYR A 128 -12.94 -13.70 -8.83
CA TYR A 128 -13.37 -12.83 -7.73
C TYR A 128 -12.56 -11.54 -7.72
N TYR A 129 -11.23 -11.64 -7.78
CA TYR A 129 -10.36 -10.45 -7.78
C TYR A 129 -10.54 -9.58 -9.02
N VAL A 130 -10.70 -10.19 -10.19
CA VAL A 130 -10.98 -9.47 -11.45
C VAL A 130 -12.32 -8.72 -11.38
N LYS A 131 -13.37 -9.32 -10.83
CA LYS A 131 -14.68 -8.65 -10.64
C LYS A 131 -14.55 -7.48 -9.69
N MET A 132 -13.87 -7.65 -8.56
CA MET A 132 -13.63 -6.59 -7.59
C MET A 132 -12.84 -5.43 -8.21
N ALA A 133 -11.80 -5.72 -8.98
CA ALA A 133 -11.00 -4.70 -9.65
C ALA A 133 -11.83 -3.85 -10.62
N LYS A 134 -12.68 -4.51 -11.44
CA LYS A 134 -13.62 -3.82 -12.34
C LYS A 134 -14.65 -2.98 -11.59
N GLU A 135 -15.06 -3.43 -10.41
CA GLU A 135 -15.98 -2.66 -9.56
C GLU A 135 -15.28 -1.41 -9.02
N LEU A 136 -14.06 -1.51 -8.51
CA LEU A 136 -13.29 -0.36 -8.05
C LEU A 136 -12.99 0.63 -9.18
N GLU A 137 -12.66 0.16 -10.39
CA GLU A 137 -12.49 1.02 -11.56
C GLU A 137 -13.79 1.78 -11.88
N ARG A 138 -14.95 1.10 -11.87
CA ARG A 138 -16.25 1.72 -12.10
C ARG A 138 -16.64 2.74 -11.04
N GLU A 139 -16.24 2.53 -9.78
CA GLU A 139 -16.44 3.48 -8.67
C GLU A 139 -15.47 4.67 -8.73
N GLY A 140 -14.59 4.73 -9.74
CA GLY A 140 -13.73 5.88 -10.02
C GLY A 140 -12.48 5.97 -9.14
N PHE A 141 -12.01 4.87 -8.57
CA PHE A 141 -10.71 4.85 -7.91
C PHE A 141 -9.59 5.15 -8.91
N HIS A 142 -8.53 5.80 -8.44
CA HIS A 142 -7.40 6.20 -9.30
C HIS A 142 -6.33 5.11 -9.41
N ILE A 143 -6.17 4.27 -8.38
CA ILE A 143 -5.20 3.18 -8.30
C ILE A 143 -5.90 1.95 -7.73
N LEU A 144 -5.58 0.77 -8.29
CA LEU A 144 -5.99 -0.52 -7.76
C LEU A 144 -4.86 -1.09 -6.90
N ALA A 145 -5.13 -1.37 -5.63
CA ALA A 145 -4.16 -2.06 -4.78
C ALA A 145 -4.59 -3.51 -4.48
N ILE A 146 -3.63 -4.41 -4.48
CA ILE A 146 -3.77 -5.74 -3.88
C ILE A 146 -3.04 -5.71 -2.54
N LYS A 147 -3.78 -5.94 -1.46
CA LYS A 147 -3.28 -5.88 -0.09
C LYS A 147 -3.19 -7.28 0.52
N ASP A 148 -2.00 -7.85 0.48
CA ASP A 148 -1.68 -9.13 1.10
C ASP A 148 -1.08 -8.91 2.50
N MET A 149 -1.95 -8.95 3.50
CA MET A 149 -1.62 -8.63 4.90
C MET A 149 -0.83 -9.71 5.63
N ALA A 150 -0.69 -10.91 5.05
CA ALA A 150 -0.12 -12.06 5.75
C ALA A 150 0.92 -12.84 4.92
N GLY A 151 1.33 -12.31 3.77
CA GLY A 151 2.27 -12.98 2.88
C GLY A 151 1.71 -14.27 2.29
N LEU A 152 0.40 -14.30 1.99
CA LEU A 152 -0.29 -15.46 1.41
C LEU A 152 -0.09 -15.57 -0.09
N LEU A 153 0.15 -14.45 -0.75
CA LEU A 153 0.30 -14.39 -2.20
C LEU A 153 1.62 -15.04 -2.62
N LYS A 154 1.51 -16.24 -3.18
CA LYS A 154 2.66 -16.99 -3.68
C LYS A 154 3.23 -16.35 -4.94
N PRO A 155 4.53 -16.53 -5.25
CA PRO A 155 5.15 -15.94 -6.44
C PRO A 155 4.39 -16.26 -7.74
N LYS A 156 4.04 -17.53 -7.98
CA LYS A 156 3.26 -17.94 -9.16
C LYS A 156 1.87 -17.28 -9.16
N ALA A 157 1.19 -17.22 -8.01
CA ALA A 157 -0.10 -16.57 -7.90
C ALA A 157 -0.02 -15.06 -8.18
N ALA A 158 1.06 -14.41 -7.76
CA ALA A 158 1.29 -12.99 -8.05
C ALA A 158 1.41 -12.74 -9.56
N ASN A 159 2.13 -13.59 -10.28
CA ASN A 159 2.26 -13.47 -11.74
C ASN A 159 0.89 -13.62 -12.43
N GLU A 160 0.13 -14.64 -12.08
CA GLU A 160 -1.18 -14.89 -12.67
C GLU A 160 -2.18 -13.77 -12.30
N LEU A 161 -2.25 -13.38 -11.03
CA LEU A 161 -3.17 -12.34 -10.57
C LEU A 161 -2.89 -10.99 -11.23
N ILE A 162 -1.64 -10.54 -11.20
CA ILE A 162 -1.26 -9.23 -11.76
C ILE A 162 -1.47 -9.23 -13.27
N GLY A 163 -1.13 -10.32 -13.98
CA GLY A 163 -1.35 -10.45 -15.42
C GLY A 163 -2.84 -10.32 -15.79
N GLU A 164 -3.72 -11.00 -15.09
CA GLU A 164 -5.17 -10.93 -15.33
C GLU A 164 -5.76 -9.56 -14.95
N LEU A 165 -5.30 -8.96 -13.85
CA LEU A 165 -5.74 -7.61 -13.47
C LEU A 165 -5.32 -6.58 -14.52
N ARG A 166 -4.08 -6.64 -15.03
CA ARG A 166 -3.60 -5.76 -16.12
C ARG A 166 -4.43 -5.87 -17.40
N ALA A 167 -4.90 -7.07 -17.72
CA ALA A 167 -5.78 -7.31 -18.86
C ALA A 167 -7.22 -6.84 -18.63
N ALA A 168 -7.64 -6.73 -17.37
CA ALA A 168 -9.03 -6.50 -16.98
C ALA A 168 -9.39 -5.04 -16.72
N VAL A 169 -8.43 -4.21 -16.24
CA VAL A 169 -8.64 -2.80 -15.87
C VAL A 169 -7.52 -1.91 -16.41
N ASN A 170 -7.82 -0.61 -16.52
CA ASN A 170 -6.86 0.40 -16.98
C ASN A 170 -6.16 1.13 -15.81
N LEU A 171 -6.50 0.81 -14.57
CA LEU A 171 -5.91 1.42 -13.40
C LEU A 171 -4.44 1.00 -13.23
N PRO A 172 -3.56 1.89 -12.75
CA PRO A 172 -2.27 1.47 -12.21
C PRO A 172 -2.47 0.44 -11.10
N ILE A 173 -1.63 -0.59 -11.06
CA ILE A 173 -1.71 -1.68 -10.07
C ILE A 173 -0.63 -1.51 -9.04
N HIS A 174 -1.02 -1.47 -7.78
CA HIS A 174 -0.14 -1.39 -6.61
C HIS A 174 -0.19 -2.71 -5.83
N LEU A 175 0.96 -3.33 -5.57
CA LEU A 175 1.04 -4.54 -4.76
C LEU A 175 1.68 -4.26 -3.41
N HIS A 176 0.93 -4.56 -2.36
CA HIS A 176 1.38 -4.56 -0.97
C HIS A 176 1.40 -5.99 -0.44
N THR A 177 2.53 -6.46 0.07
CA THR A 177 2.61 -7.74 0.78
C THR A 177 3.47 -7.63 2.03
N HIS A 178 3.11 -8.40 3.06
CA HIS A 178 3.98 -8.60 4.22
C HIS A 178 4.90 -9.80 3.98
N ASP A 179 6.11 -9.75 4.49
CA ASP A 179 7.13 -10.80 4.27
C ASP A 179 7.07 -11.93 5.31
N THR A 180 5.89 -12.15 5.87
CA THR A 180 5.66 -13.16 6.93
C THR A 180 6.05 -14.58 6.49
N SER A 181 5.86 -14.90 5.21
CA SER A 181 6.25 -16.19 4.64
C SER A 181 7.71 -16.25 4.17
N GLY A 182 8.43 -15.12 4.16
CA GLY A 182 9.78 -14.99 3.60
C GLY A 182 9.84 -15.07 2.07
N ASN A 183 8.70 -15.05 1.39
CA ASN A 183 8.62 -15.15 -0.08
C ASN A 183 8.42 -13.79 -0.77
N GLY A 184 8.33 -12.70 -0.02
CA GLY A 184 7.92 -11.40 -0.53
C GLY A 184 8.79 -10.89 -1.68
N LEU A 185 10.10 -11.12 -1.63
CA LEU A 185 11.02 -10.74 -2.69
C LEU A 185 10.71 -11.48 -4.02
N LEU A 186 10.46 -12.79 -3.94
CA LEU A 186 10.11 -13.60 -5.12
C LEU A 186 8.71 -13.24 -5.63
N THR A 187 7.77 -12.98 -4.73
CA THR A 187 6.41 -12.51 -5.05
C THR A 187 6.47 -11.20 -5.83
N TYR A 188 7.24 -10.23 -5.36
CA TYR A 188 7.43 -8.96 -6.07
C TYR A 188 8.11 -9.12 -7.43
N LYS A 189 9.14 -9.99 -7.52
CA LYS A 189 9.79 -10.26 -8.81
C LYS A 189 8.79 -10.78 -9.84
N GLN A 190 7.94 -11.73 -9.45
CA GLN A 190 6.92 -12.29 -10.34
C GLN A 190 5.82 -11.26 -10.69
N ALA A 191 5.42 -10.42 -9.75
CA ALA A 191 4.48 -9.33 -10.01
C ALA A 191 5.06 -8.28 -10.97
N ILE A 192 6.35 -7.94 -10.82
CA ILE A 192 7.06 -7.01 -11.70
C ILE A 192 7.12 -7.55 -13.13
N ASP A 193 7.41 -8.84 -13.29
CA ASP A 193 7.42 -9.50 -14.60
C ASP A 193 6.03 -9.49 -15.25
N ALA A 194 4.97 -9.61 -14.45
CA ALA A 194 3.58 -9.56 -14.91
C ALA A 194 3.05 -8.14 -15.14
N GLY A 195 3.80 -7.10 -14.75
CA GLY A 195 3.46 -5.73 -15.09
C GLY A 195 2.89 -4.87 -13.97
N VAL A 196 3.10 -5.20 -12.70
CA VAL A 196 2.72 -4.30 -11.58
C VAL A 196 3.41 -2.94 -11.73
N ASP A 197 2.70 -1.86 -11.36
CA ASP A 197 3.23 -0.49 -11.51
C ASP A 197 3.93 0.01 -10.25
N ILE A 198 3.41 -0.33 -9.09
CA ILE A 198 3.90 0.13 -7.78
C ILE A 198 4.00 -1.06 -6.83
N ILE A 199 5.03 -1.08 -5.99
CA ILE A 199 5.22 -2.08 -4.93
C ILE A 199 5.63 -1.41 -3.63
N ASP A 200 5.18 -1.94 -2.51
CA ASP A 200 5.56 -1.46 -1.18
C ASP A 200 6.79 -2.17 -0.65
N THR A 201 7.75 -1.41 -0.18
CA THR A 201 8.96 -1.93 0.46
C THR A 201 9.21 -1.22 1.78
N ALA A 202 10.00 -1.84 2.66
CA ALA A 202 10.48 -1.20 3.87
C ALA A 202 11.99 -0.92 3.79
N VAL A 203 12.45 0.07 4.55
CA VAL A 203 13.91 0.27 4.75
C VAL A 203 14.52 -1.00 5.37
N ALA A 204 15.74 -1.35 4.98
CA ALA A 204 16.35 -2.63 5.32
C ALA A 204 16.31 -2.97 6.82
N SER A 205 16.58 -1.99 7.69
CA SER A 205 16.56 -2.15 9.15
C SER A 205 15.18 -2.42 9.76
N MET A 206 14.09 -2.20 9.00
CA MET A 206 12.69 -2.35 9.43
C MET A 206 11.92 -3.34 8.54
N SER A 207 12.61 -4.07 7.67
CA SER A 207 12.02 -4.99 6.69
C SER A 207 11.92 -6.42 7.20
N GLY A 208 11.14 -7.23 6.47
CA GLY A 208 10.98 -8.66 6.73
C GLY A 208 9.97 -9.00 7.82
N LEU A 209 9.73 -10.28 8.03
CA LEU A 209 8.76 -10.81 9.00
C LEU A 209 7.37 -10.19 8.79
N THR A 210 6.85 -9.47 9.77
CA THR A 210 5.54 -8.78 9.70
C THR A 210 5.58 -7.43 8.98
N SER A 211 6.75 -7.01 8.49
CA SER A 211 6.92 -5.83 7.64
C SER A 211 6.96 -6.22 6.16
N GLN A 212 7.24 -5.25 5.29
CA GLN A 212 7.38 -5.46 3.86
C GLN A 212 8.79 -6.00 3.50
N PRO A 213 8.97 -6.56 2.30
CA PRO A 213 10.29 -6.90 1.78
C PRO A 213 11.24 -5.70 1.76
N SER A 214 12.53 -5.97 1.93
CA SER A 214 13.57 -4.94 1.95
C SER A 214 13.73 -4.25 0.59
N ALA A 215 13.70 -2.91 0.59
CA ALA A 215 13.99 -2.10 -0.58
C ALA A 215 15.40 -2.37 -1.12
N ASN A 216 16.38 -2.52 -0.23
CA ASN A 216 17.78 -2.81 -0.61
C ASN A 216 17.89 -4.15 -1.34
N SER A 217 17.31 -5.21 -0.75
CA SER A 217 17.36 -6.56 -1.34
C SER A 217 16.71 -6.58 -2.73
N LEU A 218 15.57 -5.88 -2.85
CA LEU A 218 14.85 -5.80 -4.12
C LEU A 218 15.64 -5.00 -5.18
N TYR A 219 16.24 -3.87 -4.79
CA TYR A 219 17.07 -3.07 -5.67
C TYR A 219 18.20 -3.91 -6.28
N TYR A 220 18.96 -4.62 -5.43
CA TYR A 220 20.06 -5.47 -5.90
C TYR A 220 19.55 -6.66 -6.71
N ALA A 221 18.44 -7.28 -6.33
CA ALA A 221 17.86 -8.40 -7.07
C ALA A 221 17.36 -8.02 -8.47
N LEU A 222 16.93 -6.75 -8.66
CA LEU A 222 16.44 -6.24 -9.94
C LEU A 222 17.54 -5.58 -10.79
N ASN A 223 18.75 -5.44 -10.29
CA ASN A 223 19.83 -4.84 -11.03
C ASN A 223 20.12 -5.64 -12.31
N GLY A 224 20.15 -4.95 -13.46
CA GLY A 224 20.33 -5.57 -14.78
C GLY A 224 19.03 -6.08 -15.43
N PHE A 225 17.88 -6.03 -14.76
CA PHE A 225 16.59 -6.36 -15.37
C PHE A 225 15.98 -5.13 -16.06
N PRO A 226 15.17 -5.32 -17.14
CA PRO A 226 14.53 -4.23 -17.88
C PRO A 226 13.63 -3.35 -17.00
N ARG A 227 12.92 -3.96 -16.03
CA ARG A 227 12.14 -3.28 -15.01
C ARG A 227 12.89 -3.35 -13.69
N ASN A 228 13.44 -2.23 -13.26
CA ASN A 228 14.17 -2.09 -12.00
C ASN A 228 13.64 -0.90 -11.20
N LEU A 229 14.04 -0.82 -9.95
CA LEU A 229 13.71 0.32 -9.10
C LEU A 229 14.54 1.54 -9.50
N ARG A 230 13.86 2.68 -9.66
CA ARG A 230 14.53 3.97 -9.93
C ARG A 230 14.89 4.66 -8.61
N THR A 231 15.82 4.08 -7.86
CA THR A 231 16.29 4.67 -6.62
C THR A 231 17.80 4.47 -6.46
N CYS A 232 18.45 5.35 -5.73
CA CYS A 232 19.85 5.23 -5.40
C CYS A 232 20.01 4.83 -3.93
N LEU A 233 20.50 3.62 -3.68
CA LEU A 233 20.68 3.06 -2.33
C LEU A 233 22.13 3.11 -1.84
N LEU A 234 23.02 3.79 -2.56
CA LEU A 234 24.47 3.86 -2.26
C LEU A 234 24.76 4.36 -0.82
N TYR A 235 23.89 5.18 -0.27
CA TYR A 235 24.07 5.75 1.08
C TYR A 235 23.72 4.83 2.25
N THR A 236 23.05 3.71 2.04
CA THR A 236 22.67 2.80 3.13
C THR A 236 23.72 1.74 3.44
N SER A 237 24.64 1.46 2.53
CA SER A 237 25.77 0.55 2.75
C SER A 237 26.95 1.26 3.41
N ASP A 238 27.25 2.49 2.99
CA ASP A 238 28.38 3.25 3.53
C ASP A 238 28.20 3.63 5.01
N ALA A 239 26.98 3.91 5.46
CA ALA A 239 26.69 4.21 6.86
C ALA A 239 26.90 2.99 7.81
N ALA A 240 26.90 1.77 7.26
CA ALA A 240 27.20 0.57 8.04
C ALA A 240 28.71 0.29 8.13
N ASP A 241 29.48 0.71 7.12
CA ASP A 241 30.95 0.51 7.08
C ASP A 241 31.69 1.58 7.90
N GLU A 242 31.18 2.81 7.97
CA GLU A 242 31.79 3.89 8.78
C GLU A 242 31.66 3.68 10.31
N GLY A 243 30.78 2.77 10.77
CA GLY A 243 30.60 2.45 12.18
C GLY A 243 31.52 1.36 12.74
N LEU A 244 32.39 0.80 11.91
CA LEU A 244 33.32 -0.30 12.30
C LEU A 244 34.81 0.10 12.26
N GLY A 245 35.08 1.40 12.23
CA GLY A 245 36.44 1.96 12.33
C GLY A 245 36.82 2.34 13.75
#